data_493727356042e2f0d2d753a78a4bb751
#
_entry.id   493727356042e2f0d2d753a78a4bb751
#
_cell.length_a   1.000
_cell.length_b   1.000
_cell.length_c   1.000
_cell.angle_alpha   90.00
_cell.angle_beta   90.00
_cell.angle_gamma   90.00
#
_symmetry.space_group_name_H-M   'P 1'
#
loop_
_entity.id
_entity.type
_entity.pdbx_description
1 polymer ?
#
loop_
_entity_poly.entity_id
_entity_poly.type
_entity_poly.pdbx_seq_one_letter_code
_entity_poly.pdbx_strand_id
1 'polypeptide(L)' 'MTERSRLTDRPRLQIALDAFDLPSALGPLQKASANVDVIECGTILILCEGYRAVRVVRALYPDK' A
#
# COMPACT_ATOMS: atom_id res chain seq x y z
N MET A 1 -23.68 3.01 11.71
CA MET A 1 -22.26 3.05 11.69
C MET A 1 -21.76 3.75 10.45
N THR A 2 -21.55 5.00 10.62
CA THR A 2 -21.33 5.87 9.47
C THR A 2 -20.00 5.61 8.78
N GLU A 3 -18.96 5.34 9.56
CA GLU A 3 -17.64 5.15 8.96
C GLU A 3 -17.63 3.96 8.03
N ARG A 4 -18.16 2.84 8.49
CA ARG A 4 -18.22 1.65 7.66
C ARG A 4 -19.11 1.84 6.45
N SER A 5 -20.24 2.56 6.61
CA SER A 5 -21.12 2.81 5.49
C SER A 5 -20.42 3.58 4.40
N ARG A 6 -19.68 4.64 4.77
CA ARG A 6 -18.95 5.40 3.77
C ARG A 6 -17.91 4.57 3.06
N LEU A 7 -17.26 3.65 3.78
CA LEU A 7 -16.25 2.79 3.18
C LEU A 7 -16.84 1.82 2.17
N THR A 8 -18.12 1.47 2.32
CA THR A 8 -18.78 0.54 1.40
C THR A 8 -19.52 1.25 0.28
N ASP A 9 -19.64 2.58 0.34
CA ASP A 9 -20.40 3.34 -0.66
C ASP A 9 -19.72 3.37 -2.02
N ARG A 10 -18.45 3.06 -2.08
CA ARG A 10 -17.71 2.99 -3.33
C ARG A 10 -16.74 1.82 -3.30
N PRO A 11 -16.41 1.29 -4.47
CA PRO A 11 -15.39 0.24 -4.53
C PRO A 11 -14.06 0.73 -3.99
N ARG A 12 -13.31 -0.17 -3.37
CA ARG A 12 -11.97 0.11 -2.91
C ARG A 12 -10.97 -0.55 -3.84
N LEU A 13 -9.88 0.16 -4.10
CA LEU A 13 -8.82 -0.35 -4.93
C LEU A 13 -7.60 -0.64 -4.07
N GLN A 14 -7.09 -1.86 -4.17
CA GLN A 14 -5.91 -2.28 -3.45
C GLN A 14 -4.78 -2.51 -4.45
N ILE A 15 -3.59 -2.06 -4.08
CA ILE A 15 -2.39 -2.35 -4.85
C ILE A 15 -1.47 -3.24 -4.02
N ALA A 16 -0.89 -4.25 -4.65
CA ALA A 16 0.06 -5.14 -3.99
C ALA A 16 1.47 -4.79 -4.47
N LEU A 17 2.40 -4.62 -3.53
CA LEU A 17 3.78 -4.31 -3.83
C LEU A 17 4.59 -5.59 -3.86
N ASP A 18 4.92 -6.07 -5.06
CA ASP A 18 5.59 -7.35 -5.26
C ASP A 18 7.05 -7.21 -5.69
N ALA A 19 7.62 -6.02 -5.63
CA ALA A 19 9.01 -5.81 -6.02
C ALA A 19 9.97 -6.43 -5.00
N PHE A 20 11.20 -6.69 -5.43
CA PHE A 20 12.21 -7.29 -4.57
C PHE A 20 12.80 -6.30 -3.56
N ASP A 21 12.69 -5.00 -3.80
CA ASP A 21 13.22 -3.99 -2.89
C ASP A 21 12.31 -2.77 -2.85
N LEU A 22 12.53 -1.95 -1.83
CA LEU A 22 11.69 -0.76 -1.63
C LEU A 22 11.77 0.25 -2.76
N PRO A 23 12.96 0.61 -3.27
CA PRO A 23 13.00 1.59 -4.36
C PRO A 23 12.19 1.18 -5.57
N SER A 24 12.25 -0.11 -5.94
CA SER A 24 11.48 -0.60 -7.09
C SER A 24 9.99 -0.59 -6.83
N ALA A 25 9.58 -0.78 -5.57
CA ALA A 25 8.16 -0.75 -5.20
C ALA A 25 7.63 0.68 -5.12
N LEU A 26 8.43 1.61 -4.59
CA LEU A 26 7.96 2.96 -4.32
C LEU A 26 7.73 3.78 -5.57
N GLY A 27 8.49 3.53 -6.65
CA GLY A 27 8.30 4.25 -7.90
C GLY A 27 6.90 4.11 -8.47
N PRO A 28 6.45 2.89 -8.77
CA PRO A 28 5.08 2.67 -9.23
C PRO A 28 4.02 3.12 -8.23
N LEU A 29 4.29 2.92 -6.93
CA LEU A 29 3.35 3.33 -5.89
C LEU A 29 3.15 4.83 -5.88
N GLN A 30 4.20 5.60 -6.05
CA GLN A 30 4.09 7.05 -6.09
C GLN A 30 3.14 7.50 -7.19
N LYS A 31 3.18 6.84 -8.34
CA LYS A 31 2.31 7.17 -9.45
C LYS A 31 0.87 6.77 -9.21
N ALA A 32 0.64 5.67 -8.49
CA ALA A 32 -0.69 5.11 -8.32
C ALA A 32 -1.36 5.54 -7.01
N SER A 33 -0.61 6.13 -6.07
CA SER A 33 -1.08 6.31 -4.69
C SER A 33 -2.37 7.10 -4.58
N ALA A 34 -2.58 8.08 -5.45
CA ALA A 34 -3.78 8.91 -5.39
C ALA A 34 -5.05 8.12 -5.71
N ASN A 35 -4.92 7.00 -6.42
CA ASN A 35 -6.06 6.24 -6.92
C ASN A 35 -6.29 4.94 -6.17
N VAL A 36 -5.51 4.65 -5.13
CA VAL A 36 -5.67 3.42 -4.37
C VAL A 36 -6.08 3.72 -2.94
N ASP A 37 -6.78 2.78 -2.33
CA ASP A 37 -7.25 2.92 -0.96
C ASP A 37 -6.43 2.09 0.01
N VAL A 38 -5.90 0.96 -0.43
CA VAL A 38 -5.17 0.02 0.41
C VAL A 38 -3.87 -0.35 -0.28
N ILE A 39 -2.79 -0.35 0.48
CA ILE A 39 -1.48 -0.76 -0.01
C ILE A 39 -1.08 -2.02 0.73
N GLU A 40 -0.85 -3.10 -0.01
CA GLU A 40 -0.43 -4.37 0.54
C GLU A 40 1.04 -4.61 0.20
N CYS A 41 1.86 -4.93 1.21
CA CYS A 41 3.24 -5.33 0.97
C CYS A 41 3.24 -6.82 0.66
N GLY A 42 3.62 -7.17 -0.56
CA GLY A 42 3.62 -8.55 -1.01
C GLY A 42 4.65 -9.40 -0.30
N THR A 43 4.48 -10.71 -0.39
CA THR A 43 5.35 -11.65 0.29
C THR A 43 6.81 -11.50 -0.13
N ILE A 44 7.06 -11.31 -1.41
CA ILE A 44 8.43 -11.16 -1.92
C ILE A 44 9.09 -9.94 -1.30
N LEU A 45 8.39 -8.82 -1.26
CA LEU A 45 8.94 -7.60 -0.70
C LEU A 45 9.24 -7.76 0.78
N ILE A 46 8.34 -8.39 1.54
CA ILE A 46 8.54 -8.61 2.97
C ILE A 46 9.71 -9.56 3.21
N LEU A 47 9.85 -10.61 2.41
CA LEU A 47 10.95 -11.54 2.56
C LEU A 47 12.30 -10.87 2.29
N CYS A 48 12.35 -9.94 1.34
CA CYS A 48 13.60 -9.28 0.98
C CYS A 48 13.93 -8.11 1.88
N GLU A 49 12.93 -7.34 2.30
CA GLU A 49 13.15 -6.11 3.07
C GLU A 49 12.72 -6.21 4.53
N GLY A 50 12.06 -7.31 4.90
CA GLY A 50 11.52 -7.47 6.24
C GLY A 50 10.37 -6.48 6.49
N TYR A 51 9.99 -6.37 7.75
CA TYR A 51 8.92 -5.46 8.12
C TYR A 51 9.28 -3.99 7.94
N ARG A 52 10.54 -3.71 7.63
CA ARG A 52 10.94 -2.36 7.25
C ARG A 52 10.11 -1.83 6.09
N ALA A 53 9.74 -2.71 5.15
CA ALA A 53 8.91 -2.33 4.02
C ALA A 53 7.57 -1.74 4.49
N VAL A 54 6.92 -2.40 5.44
CA VAL A 54 5.64 -1.94 5.97
C VAL A 54 5.81 -0.60 6.67
N ARG A 55 6.86 -0.45 7.48
CA ARG A 55 7.09 0.79 8.21
C ARG A 55 7.34 1.97 7.28
N VAL A 56 8.13 1.76 6.23
CA VAL A 56 8.43 2.83 5.28
C VAL A 56 7.17 3.24 4.51
N VAL A 57 6.41 2.27 4.02
CA VAL A 57 5.18 2.56 3.29
C VAL A 57 4.19 3.28 4.20
N ARG A 58 4.05 2.84 5.45
CA ARG A 58 3.15 3.49 6.40
C ARG A 58 3.57 4.93 6.66
N ALA A 59 4.87 5.18 6.76
CA ALA A 59 5.36 6.53 7.01
C ALA A 59 5.09 7.47 5.83
N LEU A 60 5.20 6.94 4.60
CA LEU A 60 4.99 7.75 3.39
C LEU A 60 3.51 7.94 3.06
N TYR A 61 2.68 6.96 3.38
CA TYR A 61 1.26 6.97 3.04
C TYR A 61 0.42 6.59 4.25
N PRO A 62 0.41 7.44 5.29
CA PRO A 62 -0.23 7.06 6.56
C PRO A 62 -1.74 6.94 6.47
N ASP A 63 -2.34 7.48 5.42
CA ASP A 63 -3.80 7.45 5.24
C ASP A 63 -4.27 6.23 4.42
N LYS A 64 -3.38 5.34 4.04
CA LYS A 64 -3.74 4.18 3.25
C LYS A 64 -3.82 2.89 4.06
#